data_3ec8e14d388ec1f20164b9c0744fc01e
#
_entry.id   3ec8e14d388ec1f20164b9c0744fc01e
#
_cell.length_a   1.000
_cell.length_b   1.000
_cell.length_c   1.000
_cell.angle_alpha   90.00
_cell.angle_beta   90.00
_cell.angle_gamma   90.00
#
_symmetry.space_group_name_H-M   'P 1'
#
loop_
_entity.id
_entity.type
_entity.pdbx_description
1 polymer ?
#
loop_
_entity_poly.entity_id
_entity_poly.type
_entity_poly.pdbx_seq_one_letter_code
_entity_poly.pdbx_strand_id
1 'polypeptide(L)'
;MDLAQEIKDRVRISDVLALYHLEPGRAGFIHCPFHSGDRDASLKVYPEQNSWHCFGCGKGGSVIDFVMEIERCSFWQAVAKLDSDFRLGLIGQKQSLRDTLQREQERSRRAFEQKAKQDSLKQKTLCRRSQWLKCRQLKIITHEQAQEKALLLAEIERLDDEIEREGREAP
;
A
#
# COMPACT_ATOMS: atom_id res chain seq x y z
N MET A 1 3.21 -27.95 -1.89
CA MET A 1 2.91 -27.32 -3.19
C MET A 1 2.55 -25.86 -2.94
N ASP A 2 3.05 -24.98 -3.76
CA ASP A 2 2.74 -23.55 -3.65
C ASP A 2 1.34 -23.32 -4.27
N LEU A 3 0.38 -22.88 -3.44
CA LEU A 3 -1.01 -22.62 -3.85
C LEU A 3 -1.09 -21.68 -5.07
N ALA A 4 -0.18 -20.71 -5.13
CA ALA A 4 -0.12 -19.77 -6.24
C ALA A 4 0.29 -20.47 -7.56
N GLN A 5 1.20 -21.43 -7.49
CA GLN A 5 1.59 -22.20 -8.65
C GLN A 5 0.44 -23.09 -9.12
N GLU A 6 -0.26 -23.73 -8.21
CA GLU A 6 -1.41 -24.58 -8.54
C GLU A 6 -2.55 -23.80 -9.20
N ILE A 7 -2.80 -22.56 -8.77
CA ILE A 7 -3.75 -21.66 -9.44
C ILE A 7 -3.28 -21.32 -10.86
N LYS A 8 -2.00 -20.94 -11.02
CA LYS A 8 -1.43 -20.62 -12.34
C LYS A 8 -1.50 -21.79 -13.32
N ASP A 9 -1.40 -23.02 -12.82
CA ASP A 9 -1.45 -24.22 -13.63
C ASP A 9 -2.89 -24.59 -14.04
N ARG A 10 -3.90 -24.27 -13.20
CA ARG A 10 -5.30 -24.62 -13.42
C ARG A 10 -6.13 -23.53 -14.06
N VAL A 11 -5.76 -22.25 -13.87
CA VAL A 11 -6.51 -21.10 -14.40
C VAL A 11 -5.78 -20.52 -15.60
N ARG A 12 -6.46 -20.42 -16.73
CA ARG A 12 -5.92 -19.80 -17.94
C ARG A 12 -6.21 -18.31 -17.96
N ILE A 13 -5.26 -17.53 -18.47
CA ILE A 13 -5.44 -16.08 -18.64
C ILE A 13 -6.65 -15.76 -19.54
N SER A 14 -6.91 -16.58 -20.55
CA SER A 14 -8.09 -16.45 -21.41
C SER A 14 -9.40 -16.51 -20.63
N ASP A 15 -9.48 -17.43 -19.64
CA ASP A 15 -10.70 -17.62 -18.85
C ASP A 15 -10.90 -16.46 -17.87
N VAL A 16 -9.80 -15.94 -17.31
CA VAL A 16 -9.82 -14.73 -16.49
C VAL A 16 -10.28 -13.53 -17.31
N LEU A 17 -9.77 -13.35 -18.52
CA LEU A 17 -10.20 -12.25 -19.39
C LEU A 17 -11.69 -12.36 -19.74
N ALA A 18 -12.18 -13.57 -20.03
CA ALA A 18 -13.60 -13.81 -20.30
C ALA A 18 -14.49 -13.44 -19.10
N LEU A 19 -14.03 -13.70 -17.86
CA LEU A 19 -14.73 -13.32 -16.63
C LEU A 19 -14.94 -11.80 -16.53
N TYR A 20 -13.98 -11.02 -17.04
CA TYR A 20 -14.05 -9.56 -17.08
C TYR A 20 -14.55 -9.00 -18.41
N HIS A 21 -15.12 -9.83 -19.27
CA HIS A 21 -15.62 -9.44 -20.60
C HIS A 21 -14.57 -8.78 -21.50
N LEU A 22 -13.32 -9.22 -21.37
CA LEU A 22 -12.19 -8.72 -22.15
C LEU A 22 -11.82 -9.77 -23.22
N GLU A 23 -12.15 -9.49 -24.47
CA GLU A 23 -11.88 -10.40 -25.58
C GLU A 23 -10.65 -9.94 -26.38
N PRO A 24 -9.59 -10.77 -26.46
CA PRO A 24 -8.44 -10.45 -27.28
C PRO A 24 -8.79 -10.44 -28.77
N GLY A 25 -8.36 -9.41 -29.48
CA GLY A 25 -8.45 -9.34 -30.95
C GLY A 25 -7.56 -10.38 -31.63
N ARG A 26 -7.59 -10.39 -32.98
CA ARG A 26 -6.87 -11.39 -33.80
C ARG A 26 -5.38 -11.52 -33.48
N ALA A 27 -4.72 -10.45 -33.06
CA ALA A 27 -3.31 -10.44 -32.70
C ALA A 27 -3.06 -10.70 -31.20
N GLY A 28 -4.11 -10.99 -30.41
CA GLY A 28 -4.02 -11.22 -28.96
C GLY A 28 -3.83 -9.94 -28.15
N PHE A 29 -4.20 -8.77 -28.69
CA PHE A 29 -4.18 -7.51 -27.99
C PHE A 29 -5.58 -7.13 -27.50
N ILE A 30 -5.65 -6.51 -26.32
CA ILE A 30 -6.84 -5.86 -25.76
C ILE A 30 -6.52 -4.42 -25.34
N HIS A 31 -7.55 -3.59 -25.22
CA HIS A 31 -7.41 -2.31 -24.56
C HIS A 31 -7.06 -2.52 -23.08
N CYS A 32 -6.05 -1.81 -22.60
CA CYS A 32 -5.56 -1.99 -21.24
C CYS A 32 -6.54 -1.39 -20.23
N PRO A 33 -7.06 -2.17 -19.26
CA PRO A 33 -7.96 -1.65 -18.23
C PRO A 33 -7.24 -0.89 -17.10
N PHE A 34 -5.89 -0.87 -17.13
CA PHE A 34 -5.08 -0.37 -16.00
C PHE A 34 -4.59 1.07 -16.18
N HIS A 35 -4.77 1.66 -17.36
CA HIS A 35 -4.48 3.07 -17.64
C HIS A 35 -5.50 3.69 -18.59
N SER A 36 -5.67 5.00 -18.49
CA SER A 36 -6.56 5.77 -19.38
C SER A 36 -5.87 6.13 -20.70
N GLY A 37 -6.66 6.38 -21.74
CA GLY A 37 -6.17 6.89 -23.04
C GLY A 37 -5.56 5.84 -23.95
N ASP A 38 -5.86 4.54 -23.73
CA ASP A 38 -5.45 3.45 -24.61
C ASP A 38 -6.28 3.47 -25.91
N ARG A 39 -5.85 4.26 -26.89
CA ARG A 39 -6.53 4.37 -28.19
C ARG A 39 -6.32 3.15 -29.07
N ASP A 40 -5.11 2.61 -29.04
CA ASP A 40 -4.70 1.41 -29.73
C ASP A 40 -4.42 0.33 -28.69
N ALA A 41 -5.09 -0.82 -28.80
CA ALA A 41 -4.97 -1.92 -27.85
C ALA A 41 -3.48 -2.22 -27.52
N SER A 42 -3.05 -1.95 -26.29
CA SER A 42 -1.65 -2.01 -25.89
C SER A 42 -1.31 -3.17 -24.95
N LEU A 43 -2.32 -3.88 -24.41
CA LEU A 43 -2.09 -5.04 -23.57
C LEU A 43 -2.08 -6.32 -24.40
N LYS A 44 -0.92 -6.97 -24.46
CA LYS A 44 -0.71 -8.26 -25.16
C LYS A 44 -0.94 -9.41 -24.18
N VAL A 45 -1.72 -10.38 -24.62
CA VAL A 45 -1.97 -11.64 -23.90
C VAL A 45 -1.12 -12.75 -24.53
N TYR A 46 -0.53 -13.58 -23.68
CA TYR A 46 0.30 -14.74 -24.06
C TYR A 46 -0.34 -16.03 -23.50
N PRO A 47 -1.28 -16.64 -24.21
CA PRO A 47 -2.03 -17.80 -23.69
C PRO A 47 -1.15 -19.00 -23.38
N GLU A 48 -0.12 -19.25 -24.20
CA GLU A 48 0.82 -20.38 -23.99
C GLU A 48 1.65 -20.24 -22.71
N GLN A 49 2.03 -19.00 -22.38
CA GLN A 49 2.82 -18.68 -21.19
C GLN A 49 1.94 -18.35 -19.98
N ASN A 50 0.63 -18.35 -20.18
CA ASN A 50 -0.36 -17.97 -19.16
C ASN A 50 -0.06 -16.61 -18.52
N SER A 51 0.33 -15.64 -19.34
CA SER A 51 0.82 -14.33 -18.92
C SER A 51 0.28 -13.20 -19.79
N TRP A 52 0.52 -11.97 -19.37
CA TRP A 52 0.14 -10.77 -20.09
C TRP A 52 1.17 -9.65 -19.86
N HIS A 53 1.22 -8.70 -20.78
CA HIS A 53 2.05 -7.51 -20.65
C HIS A 53 1.42 -6.33 -21.40
N CYS A 54 1.37 -5.17 -20.77
CA CYS A 54 0.92 -3.92 -21.39
C CYS A 54 2.12 -3.08 -21.81
N PHE A 55 2.21 -2.76 -23.10
CA PHE A 55 3.27 -1.91 -23.65
C PHE A 55 3.03 -0.41 -23.39
N GLY A 56 1.80 -0.01 -23.02
CA GLY A 56 1.46 1.37 -22.69
C GLY A 56 1.89 1.78 -21.29
N CYS A 57 1.56 0.98 -20.26
CA CYS A 57 1.88 1.28 -18.87
C CYS A 57 3.00 0.43 -18.25
N GLY A 58 3.56 -0.53 -19.01
CA GLY A 58 4.64 -1.41 -18.54
C GLY A 58 4.23 -2.49 -17.53
N LYS A 59 2.95 -2.59 -17.16
CA LYS A 59 2.43 -3.63 -16.26
C LYS A 59 2.35 -4.96 -16.95
N GLY A 60 2.58 -6.05 -16.21
CA GLY A 60 2.49 -7.40 -16.74
C GLY A 60 2.65 -8.43 -15.63
N GLY A 61 2.40 -9.71 -15.98
CA GLY A 61 2.55 -10.80 -15.03
C GLY A 61 1.68 -12.01 -15.33
N SER A 62 1.34 -12.75 -14.31
CA SER A 62 0.51 -13.95 -14.33
C SER A 62 -0.99 -13.63 -14.20
N VAL A 63 -1.82 -14.66 -14.18
CA VAL A 63 -3.27 -14.54 -13.90
C VAL A 63 -3.56 -13.91 -12.56
N ILE A 64 -2.72 -14.17 -11.54
CA ILE A 64 -2.88 -13.59 -10.21
C ILE A 64 -2.60 -12.09 -10.26
N ASP A 65 -1.51 -11.68 -10.92
CA ASP A 65 -1.15 -10.27 -11.08
C ASP A 65 -2.23 -9.49 -11.83
N PHE A 66 -2.89 -10.13 -12.83
CA PHE A 66 -4.00 -9.53 -13.55
C PHE A 66 -5.18 -9.21 -12.62
N VAL A 67 -5.57 -10.16 -11.78
CA VAL A 67 -6.68 -9.99 -10.83
C VAL A 67 -6.32 -8.97 -9.75
N MET A 68 -5.08 -8.96 -9.24
CA MET A 68 -4.61 -7.95 -8.30
C MET A 68 -4.75 -6.53 -8.86
N GLU A 69 -4.37 -6.33 -10.11
CA GLU A 69 -4.42 -5.03 -10.77
C GLU A 69 -5.86 -4.57 -11.07
N ILE A 70 -6.73 -5.46 -11.58
CA ILE A 70 -8.09 -5.09 -11.97
C ILE A 70 -8.99 -4.88 -10.76
N GLU A 71 -8.84 -5.68 -9.72
CA GLU A 71 -9.63 -5.59 -8.48
C GLU A 71 -8.97 -4.68 -7.43
N ARG A 72 -7.73 -4.21 -7.67
CA ARG A 72 -6.93 -3.43 -6.72
C ARG A 72 -6.83 -4.11 -5.36
N CYS A 73 -6.59 -5.40 -5.36
CA CYS A 73 -6.58 -6.24 -4.18
C CYS A 73 -5.19 -6.83 -3.88
N SER A 74 -5.02 -7.38 -2.67
CA SER A 74 -3.79 -8.06 -2.29
C SER A 74 -3.64 -9.42 -2.99
N PHE A 75 -2.42 -9.95 -2.99
CA PHE A 75 -2.10 -11.26 -3.57
C PHE A 75 -3.03 -12.37 -3.06
N TRP A 76 -3.26 -12.45 -1.75
CA TRP A 76 -4.10 -13.49 -1.15
C TRP A 76 -5.58 -13.30 -1.46
N GLN A 77 -6.04 -12.07 -1.64
CA GLN A 77 -7.41 -11.78 -2.08
C GLN A 77 -7.61 -12.21 -3.53
N ALA A 78 -6.63 -11.95 -4.41
CA ALA A 78 -6.67 -12.42 -5.80
C ALA A 78 -6.67 -13.95 -5.89
N VAL A 79 -5.81 -14.61 -5.10
CA VAL A 79 -5.77 -16.08 -4.99
C VAL A 79 -7.11 -16.64 -4.54
N ALA A 80 -7.71 -16.06 -3.49
CA ALA A 80 -9.01 -16.50 -2.97
C ALA A 80 -10.14 -16.28 -3.99
N LYS A 81 -10.12 -15.17 -4.71
CA LYS A 81 -11.09 -14.86 -5.75
C LYS A 81 -11.01 -15.88 -6.88
N LEU A 82 -9.80 -16.16 -7.38
CA LEU A 82 -9.58 -17.15 -8.44
C LEU A 82 -10.02 -18.56 -8.00
N ASP A 83 -9.71 -18.97 -6.77
CA ASP A 83 -10.17 -20.27 -6.25
C ASP A 83 -11.70 -20.36 -6.19
N SER A 84 -12.36 -19.27 -5.79
CA SER A 84 -13.82 -19.18 -5.71
C SER A 84 -14.48 -19.15 -7.08
N ASP A 85 -14.02 -18.25 -7.97
CA ASP A 85 -14.64 -18.00 -9.27
C ASP A 85 -14.52 -19.23 -10.18
N PHE A 86 -13.37 -19.90 -10.13
CA PHE A 86 -13.12 -21.13 -10.89
C PHE A 86 -13.43 -22.42 -10.15
N ARG A 87 -13.98 -22.33 -8.92
CA ARG A 87 -14.39 -23.47 -8.08
C ARG A 87 -13.32 -24.53 -7.92
N LEU A 88 -12.06 -24.11 -7.73
CA LEU A 88 -10.92 -25.01 -7.71
C LEU A 88 -10.86 -25.85 -6.42
N GLY A 89 -11.42 -25.33 -5.32
CA GLY A 89 -11.46 -25.99 -4.01
C GLY A 89 -10.07 -26.16 -3.37
N LEU A 90 -9.08 -25.40 -3.83
CA LEU A 90 -7.70 -25.49 -3.34
C LEU A 90 -7.55 -24.91 -1.94
N ILE A 91 -8.42 -23.97 -1.61
CA ILE A 91 -8.50 -23.36 -0.28
C ILE A 91 -9.45 -24.22 0.56
N GLY A 92 -9.10 -25.49 0.71
CA GLY A 92 -9.92 -26.50 1.40
C GLY A 92 -10.04 -26.34 2.91
N GLN A 93 -9.55 -25.25 3.47
CA GLN A 93 -9.79 -24.85 4.86
C GLN A 93 -9.95 -23.33 4.93
N LYS A 94 -11.19 -22.90 4.79
CA LYS A 94 -11.63 -21.49 4.93
C LYS A 94 -11.07 -20.76 6.16
N GLN A 95 -10.63 -21.49 7.16
CA GLN A 95 -10.08 -20.97 8.41
C GLN A 95 -8.66 -20.40 8.20
N SER A 96 -7.77 -21.14 7.56
CA SER A 96 -6.36 -20.76 7.40
C SER A 96 -6.16 -19.54 6.52
N LEU A 97 -6.98 -19.37 5.47
CA LEU A 97 -6.88 -18.19 4.60
C LEU A 97 -7.43 -16.93 5.28
N ARG A 98 -8.57 -17.05 5.98
CA ARG A 98 -9.12 -15.95 6.79
C ARG A 98 -8.10 -15.47 7.81
N ASP A 99 -7.45 -16.41 8.51
CA ASP A 99 -6.41 -16.12 9.50
C ASP A 99 -5.20 -15.43 8.86
N THR A 100 -4.81 -15.85 7.65
CA THR A 100 -3.70 -15.22 6.92
C THR A 100 -4.05 -13.82 6.45
N LEU A 101 -5.23 -13.62 5.86
CA LEU A 101 -5.73 -12.30 5.45
C LEU A 101 -5.88 -11.36 6.64
N GLN A 102 -6.39 -11.86 7.74
CA GLN A 102 -6.54 -11.08 8.97
C GLN A 102 -5.18 -10.66 9.55
N ARG A 103 -4.20 -11.57 9.58
CA ARG A 103 -2.82 -11.28 10.00
C ARG A 103 -2.15 -10.24 9.11
N GLU A 104 -2.37 -10.30 7.80
CA GLU A 104 -1.80 -9.34 6.85
C GLU A 104 -2.44 -7.95 7.00
N GLN A 105 -3.76 -7.89 7.19
CA GLN A 105 -4.47 -6.65 7.50
C GLN A 105 -3.98 -6.03 8.82
N GLU A 106 -3.81 -6.85 9.85
CA GLU A 106 -3.28 -6.40 11.14
C GLU A 106 -1.84 -5.89 11.03
N ARG A 107 -0.98 -6.59 10.25
CA ARG A 107 0.40 -6.13 9.98
C ARG A 107 0.41 -4.78 9.26
N SER A 108 -0.39 -4.63 8.23
CA SER A 108 -0.51 -3.38 7.48
C SER A 108 -1.02 -2.24 8.35
N ARG A 109 -2.02 -2.50 9.20
CA ARG A 109 -2.53 -1.51 10.16
C ARG A 109 -1.47 -1.10 11.17
N ARG A 110 -0.76 -2.07 11.77
CA ARG A 110 0.33 -1.80 12.73
C ARG A 110 1.47 -1.01 12.09
N ALA A 111 1.87 -1.36 10.85
CA ALA A 111 2.90 -0.63 10.10
C ALA A 111 2.48 0.83 9.83
N PHE A 112 1.21 1.05 9.46
CA PHE A 112 0.67 2.38 9.26
C PHE A 112 0.64 3.19 10.56
N GLU A 113 0.18 2.59 11.67
CA GLU A 113 0.15 3.23 12.98
C GLU A 113 1.56 3.58 13.47
N GLN A 114 2.53 2.67 13.29
CA GLN A 114 3.95 2.93 13.63
C GLN A 114 4.53 4.08 12.81
N LYS A 115 4.27 4.10 11.50
CA LYS A 115 4.72 5.19 10.63
C LYS A 115 4.12 6.53 11.04
N ALA A 116 2.82 6.56 11.33
CA ALA A 116 2.13 7.77 11.78
C ALA A 116 2.70 8.29 13.12
N LYS A 117 2.98 7.39 14.08
CA LYS A 117 3.65 7.75 15.34
C LYS A 117 5.05 8.31 15.10
N GLN A 118 5.83 7.69 14.22
CA GLN A 118 7.19 8.14 13.89
C GLN A 118 7.19 9.50 13.20
N ASP A 119 6.24 9.75 12.30
CA ASP A 119 6.11 11.03 11.60
C ASP A 119 5.64 12.14 12.57
N SER A 120 4.73 11.82 13.50
CA SER A 120 4.32 12.74 14.58
C SER A 120 5.52 13.15 15.46
N LEU A 121 6.32 12.17 15.90
CA LEU A 121 7.51 12.42 16.73
C LEU A 121 8.55 13.28 15.99
N LYS A 122 8.79 13.01 14.69
CA LYS A 122 9.67 13.85 13.86
C LYS A 122 9.16 15.28 13.76
N GLN A 123 7.86 15.46 13.57
CA GLN A 123 7.26 16.78 13.45
C GLN A 123 7.36 17.58 14.75
N LYS A 124 7.13 16.94 15.90
CA LYS A 124 7.31 17.54 17.23
C LYS A 124 8.77 17.96 17.46
N THR A 125 9.72 17.09 17.11
CA THR A 125 11.16 17.38 17.22
C THR A 125 11.58 18.58 16.36
N LEU A 126 11.06 18.68 15.14
CA LEU A 126 11.32 19.82 14.26
C LEU A 126 10.69 21.12 14.80
N CYS A 127 9.48 21.05 15.35
CA CYS A 127 8.80 22.17 15.96
C CYS A 127 9.61 22.69 17.18
N ARG A 128 10.01 21.80 18.09
CA ARG A 128 10.88 22.11 19.22
C ARG A 128 12.18 22.80 18.79
N ARG A 129 12.85 22.25 17.77
CA ARG A 129 14.08 22.85 17.24
C ARG A 129 13.86 24.26 16.70
N SER A 130 12.76 24.48 15.98
CA SER A 130 12.39 25.79 15.46
C SER A 130 12.17 26.82 16.59
N GLN A 131 11.44 26.43 17.63
CA GLN A 131 11.18 27.30 18.78
C GLN A 131 12.45 27.61 19.57
N TRP A 132 13.32 26.61 19.77
CA TRP A 132 14.60 26.79 20.41
C TRP A 132 15.48 27.81 19.64
N LEU A 133 15.53 27.75 18.32
CA LEU A 133 16.25 28.72 17.50
C LEU A 133 15.68 30.14 17.62
N LYS A 134 14.35 30.29 17.65
CA LYS A 134 13.71 31.60 17.90
C LYS A 134 14.05 32.13 19.28
N CYS A 135 13.95 31.30 20.31
CA CYS A 135 14.28 31.66 21.69
C CYS A 135 15.75 32.14 21.83
N ARG A 136 16.69 31.48 21.12
CA ARG A 136 18.11 31.85 21.12
C ARG A 136 18.39 33.19 20.41
N GLN A 137 17.60 33.55 19.42
CA GLN A 137 17.76 34.79 18.67
C GLN A 137 17.18 36.02 19.40
N LEU A 138 16.22 35.82 20.30
CA LEU A 138 15.61 36.89 21.07
C LEU A 138 16.62 37.50 22.04
N LYS A 139 17.00 38.76 21.76
CA LYS A 139 17.74 39.61 22.70
C LYS A 139 16.75 40.28 23.64
N ILE A 140 16.93 40.08 24.95
CA ILE A 140 16.06 40.67 25.96
C ILE A 140 16.50 42.14 26.15
N ILE A 141 15.73 43.08 25.60
CA ILE A 141 15.92 44.53 25.76
C ILE A 141 14.71 45.15 26.44
N THR A 142 13.51 44.56 26.26
CA THR A 142 12.25 45.04 26.82
C THR A 142 11.54 43.98 27.65
N HIS A 143 10.63 44.43 28.55
CA HIS A 143 9.79 43.53 29.37
C HIS A 143 8.92 42.62 28.51
N GLU A 144 8.40 43.11 27.40
CA GLU A 144 7.58 42.37 26.44
C GLU A 144 8.36 41.21 25.79
N GLN A 145 9.60 41.45 25.40
CA GLN A 145 10.49 40.40 24.84
C GLN A 145 10.85 39.33 25.90
N ALA A 146 10.93 39.72 27.18
CA ALA A 146 11.12 38.76 28.25
C ALA A 146 9.92 37.84 28.44
N GLN A 147 8.70 38.37 28.31
CA GLN A 147 7.46 37.58 28.34
C GLN A 147 7.36 36.62 27.15
N GLU A 148 7.64 37.10 25.94
CA GLU A 148 7.65 36.26 24.73
C GLU A 148 8.64 35.09 24.86
N LYS A 149 9.84 35.37 25.38
CA LYS A 149 10.86 34.33 25.62
C LYS A 149 10.42 33.31 26.65
N ALA A 150 9.76 33.73 27.72
CA ALA A 150 9.22 32.83 28.74
C ALA A 150 8.14 31.90 28.18
N LEU A 151 7.26 32.40 27.32
CA LEU A 151 6.24 31.58 26.63
C LEU A 151 6.88 30.54 25.69
N LEU A 152 7.91 30.91 24.94
CA LEU A 152 8.63 29.97 24.07
C LEU A 152 9.34 28.89 24.88
N LEU A 153 9.92 29.20 26.03
CA LEU A 153 10.55 28.21 26.92
C LEU A 153 9.53 27.22 27.48
N ALA A 154 8.38 27.71 27.96
CA ALA A 154 7.30 26.85 28.46
C ALA A 154 6.74 25.90 27.34
N GLU A 155 6.69 26.38 26.11
CA GLU A 155 6.25 25.54 24.98
C GLU A 155 7.30 24.49 24.60
N ILE A 156 8.59 24.81 24.71
CA ILE A 156 9.70 23.86 24.52
C ILE A 156 9.62 22.73 25.56
N GLU A 157 9.45 23.09 26.85
CA GLU A 157 9.31 22.11 27.92
C GLU A 157 8.11 21.17 27.71
N ARG A 158 6.96 21.72 27.29
CA ARG A 158 5.80 20.91 26.98
C ARG A 158 6.08 19.91 25.84
N LEU A 159 6.77 20.35 24.78
CA LEU A 159 7.14 19.48 23.66
C LEU A 159 8.17 18.42 24.07
N ASP A 160 9.08 18.74 24.98
CA ASP A 160 10.03 17.76 25.53
C ASP A 160 9.30 16.65 26.28
N ASP A 161 8.35 17.01 27.15
CA ASP A 161 7.53 16.04 27.89
C ASP A 161 6.69 15.15 26.96
N GLU A 162 6.17 15.71 25.87
CA GLU A 162 5.41 14.95 24.88
C GLU A 162 6.31 13.97 24.10
N ILE A 163 7.50 14.43 23.67
CA ILE A 163 8.47 13.61 22.94
C ILE A 163 8.97 12.45 23.83
N GLU A 164 9.24 12.71 25.11
CA GLU A 164 9.65 11.66 26.04
C GLU A 164 8.56 10.62 26.29
N ARG A 165 7.30 11.04 26.43
CA ARG A 165 6.18 10.13 26.58
C ARG A 165 6.02 9.22 25.36
N GLU A 166 6.00 9.81 24.16
CA GLU A 166 5.86 9.03 22.91
C GLU A 166 7.10 8.15 22.67
N GLY A 167 8.31 8.59 23.07
CA GLY A 167 9.53 7.78 22.95
C GLY A 167 9.57 6.58 23.88
N ARG A 168 8.91 6.63 25.05
CA ARG A 168 8.79 5.48 25.99
C ARG A 168 7.72 4.47 25.56
N GLU A 169 6.71 4.90 24.80
CA GLU A 169 5.66 4.04 24.28
C GLU A 169 6.02 3.40 22.92
N ALA A 170 7.18 3.74 22.36
CA ALA A 170 7.68 3.10 21.15
C ALA A 170 8.33 1.76 21.53
N PRO A 171 7.90 0.61 20.91
CA PRO A 171 8.42 -0.71 21.18
C PRO A 171 9.87 -0.88 20.70
#